data_8d3dc5bdfefef22580a7003ef783a039
#
_entry.id   8d3dc5bdfefef22580a7003ef783a039
#
_cell.length_a   1.000
_cell.length_b   1.000
_cell.length_c   1.000
_cell.angle_alpha   90.00
_cell.angle_beta   90.00
_cell.angle_gamma   90.00
#
_symmetry.space_group_name_H-M   'P 1'
#
loop_
_entity.id
_entity.type
_entity.pdbx_description
1 polymer ?
#
loop_
_entity_poly.entity_id
_entity_poly.type
_entity_poly.pdbx_seq_one_letter_code
_entity_poly.pdbx_strand_id
1 'polypeptide(L)'
;MKILDQDEQWHQAFREGWLAHFQQTGDIDWNLYVRPQNQTLVTGPGVDLKSSRLMLISSAGAYLPETQQPFDASNPLGDYSIRVLPSDISFSKLAYAHEHYDNAAVLADPQVLLP
;
A
#
# COMPACT_ATOMS: atom_id res chain seq x y z
N MET A 1 -5.59 -16.66 -9.04
CA MET A 1 -5.56 -15.51 -9.98
C MET A 1 -4.12 -15.09 -10.12
N LYS A 2 -3.57 -15.06 -11.32
CA LYS A 2 -2.22 -14.56 -11.56
C LYS A 2 -2.31 -13.03 -11.64
N ILE A 3 -1.61 -12.33 -10.77
CA ILE A 3 -1.68 -10.86 -10.66
C ILE A 3 -0.54 -10.19 -11.42
N LEU A 4 0.64 -10.81 -11.39
CA LEU A 4 1.82 -10.32 -12.11
C LEU A 4 2.30 -11.37 -13.12
N ASP A 5 2.68 -10.89 -14.30
CA ASP A 5 3.46 -11.68 -15.25
C ASP A 5 4.89 -11.80 -14.71
N GLN A 6 5.48 -13.00 -14.79
CA GLN A 6 6.85 -13.25 -14.35
C GLN A 6 7.13 -12.89 -12.88
N ASP A 7 6.17 -13.12 -12.00
CA ASP A 7 6.22 -12.77 -10.58
C ASP A 7 7.48 -13.30 -9.87
N GLU A 8 7.83 -14.56 -10.08
CA GLU A 8 9.02 -15.17 -9.48
C GLU A 8 10.32 -14.50 -9.94
N GLN A 9 10.42 -14.16 -11.22
CA GLN A 9 11.60 -13.51 -11.80
C GLN A 9 11.72 -12.07 -11.27
N TRP A 10 10.59 -11.38 -11.15
CA TRP A 10 10.58 -10.05 -10.55
C TRP A 10 11.01 -10.08 -9.08
N HIS A 11 10.47 -11.02 -8.28
CA HIS A 11 10.86 -11.20 -6.89
C HIS A 11 12.34 -11.54 -6.73
N GLN A 12 12.90 -12.34 -7.62
CA GLN A 12 14.33 -12.65 -7.61
C GLN A 12 15.16 -11.40 -7.91
N ALA A 13 14.84 -10.67 -9.00
CA ALA A 13 15.53 -9.44 -9.38
C ALA A 13 15.46 -8.37 -8.27
N PHE A 14 14.31 -8.23 -7.61
CA PHE A 14 14.14 -7.32 -6.50
C PHE A 14 15.06 -7.70 -5.31
N ARG A 15 15.06 -8.97 -4.90
CA ARG A 15 15.84 -9.43 -3.75
C ARG A 15 17.34 -9.37 -4.00
N GLU A 16 17.79 -9.82 -5.17
CA GLU A 16 19.22 -9.91 -5.50
C GLU A 16 19.80 -8.56 -5.96
N GLY A 17 18.97 -7.66 -6.44
CA GLY A 17 19.37 -6.31 -6.87
C GLY A 17 19.11 -5.26 -5.80
N TRP A 18 17.96 -4.62 -5.86
CA TRP A 18 17.66 -3.44 -5.04
C TRP A 18 17.71 -3.72 -3.52
N LEU A 19 17.06 -4.81 -3.09
CA LEU A 19 17.00 -5.13 -1.66
C LEU A 19 18.36 -5.50 -1.09
N ALA A 20 19.15 -6.29 -1.82
CA ALA A 20 20.49 -6.66 -1.39
C ALA A 20 21.40 -5.43 -1.28
N HIS A 21 21.33 -4.51 -2.23
CA HIS A 21 22.07 -3.23 -2.18
C HIS A 21 21.69 -2.44 -0.93
N PHE A 22 20.39 -2.23 -0.70
CA PHE A 22 19.91 -1.51 0.47
C PHE A 22 20.37 -2.16 1.79
N GLN A 23 20.29 -3.48 1.90
CA GLN A 23 20.71 -4.22 3.10
C GLN A 23 22.23 -4.10 3.38
N GLN A 24 23.03 -3.96 2.34
CA GLN A 24 24.50 -3.84 2.46
C GLN A 24 24.96 -2.41 2.73
N THR A 25 24.30 -1.43 2.15
CA THR A 25 24.77 -0.03 2.14
C THR A 25 23.93 0.89 3.01
N GLY A 26 22.66 0.56 3.24
CA GLY A 26 21.67 1.48 3.81
C GLY A 26 21.17 2.55 2.83
N ASP A 27 21.70 2.59 1.60
CA ASP A 27 21.34 3.59 0.60
C ASP A 27 20.29 3.06 -0.39
N ILE A 28 19.42 3.95 -0.84
CA ILE A 28 18.39 3.65 -1.83
C ILE A 28 18.89 4.01 -3.22
N ASP A 29 19.13 2.99 -4.06
CA ASP A 29 19.41 3.18 -5.49
C ASP A 29 18.24 2.71 -6.35
N TRP A 30 17.47 3.67 -6.84
CA TRP A 30 16.31 3.39 -7.70
C TRP A 30 16.66 2.85 -9.10
N ASN A 31 17.92 2.96 -9.53
CA ASN A 31 18.36 2.37 -10.80
C ASN A 31 18.41 0.84 -10.75
N LEU A 32 18.53 0.29 -9.54
CA LEU A 32 18.51 -1.16 -9.31
C LEU A 32 17.09 -1.71 -9.19
N TYR A 33 16.08 -0.83 -9.07
CA TYR A 33 14.70 -1.26 -8.91
C TYR A 33 14.06 -1.61 -10.25
N VAL A 34 13.82 -2.88 -10.47
CA VAL A 34 13.07 -3.37 -11.63
C VAL A 34 11.57 -3.29 -11.34
N ARG A 35 10.83 -2.49 -12.10
CA ARG A 35 9.37 -2.39 -11.96
C ARG A 35 8.70 -3.63 -12.53
N PRO A 36 7.72 -4.23 -11.83
CA PRO A 36 6.92 -5.29 -12.40
C PRO A 36 6.11 -4.73 -13.59
N GLN A 37 6.04 -5.50 -14.67
CA GLN A 37 5.29 -5.12 -15.87
C GLN A 37 4.30 -6.24 -16.19
N ASN A 38 3.04 -5.88 -16.33
CA ASN A 38 2.01 -6.78 -16.85
C ASN A 38 1.77 -6.46 -18.31
N GLN A 39 2.02 -7.42 -19.18
CA GLN A 39 1.68 -7.34 -20.59
C GLN A 39 0.30 -7.94 -20.88
N THR A 40 -0.15 -8.80 -19.99
CA THR A 40 -1.46 -9.44 -20.11
C THR A 40 -2.52 -8.62 -19.38
N LEU A 41 -3.52 -8.18 -20.12
CA LEU A 41 -4.68 -7.52 -19.51
C LEU A 41 -5.43 -8.52 -18.65
N VAL A 42 -5.79 -8.10 -17.44
CA VAL A 42 -6.71 -8.87 -16.60
C VAL A 42 -8.10 -8.79 -17.23
N THR A 43 -8.54 -9.88 -17.83
CA THR A 43 -9.86 -10.01 -18.42
C THR A 43 -10.72 -10.99 -17.59
N GLY A 44 -12.02 -10.73 -17.53
CA GLY A 44 -12.94 -11.59 -16.81
C GLY A 44 -14.40 -11.17 -17.10
N PRO A 45 -15.37 -11.96 -16.66
CA PRO A 45 -16.79 -11.68 -16.90
C PRO A 45 -17.31 -10.42 -16.19
N GLY A 46 -16.42 -9.73 -15.46
CA GLY A 46 -16.84 -8.63 -14.58
C GLY A 46 -17.39 -9.13 -13.24
N VAL A 47 -17.87 -8.20 -12.43
CA VAL A 47 -18.40 -8.46 -11.09
C VAL A 47 -19.77 -7.82 -10.98
N ASP A 48 -20.76 -8.59 -10.54
CA ASP A 48 -22.07 -8.04 -10.18
C ASP A 48 -21.95 -7.34 -8.81
N LEU A 49 -21.92 -6.03 -8.82
CA LEU A 49 -21.76 -5.21 -7.62
C LEU A 49 -22.96 -5.35 -6.65
N LYS A 50 -24.14 -5.75 -7.13
CA LYS A 50 -25.33 -5.93 -6.28
C LYS A 50 -25.21 -7.15 -5.36
N SER A 51 -24.48 -8.15 -5.80
CA SER A 51 -24.27 -9.42 -5.08
C SER A 51 -22.86 -9.59 -4.52
N SER A 52 -21.96 -8.61 -4.72
CA SER A 52 -20.55 -8.70 -4.35
C SER A 52 -20.23 -7.85 -3.13
N ARG A 53 -19.20 -8.26 -2.39
CA ARG A 53 -18.58 -7.42 -1.36
C ARG A 53 -17.42 -6.67 -1.98
N LEU A 54 -17.38 -5.37 -1.77
CA LEU A 54 -16.26 -4.53 -2.13
C LEU A 54 -15.35 -4.32 -0.92
N MET A 55 -14.06 -4.33 -1.17
CA MET A 55 -13.05 -3.93 -0.20
C MET A 55 -12.21 -2.83 -0.85
N LEU A 56 -12.08 -1.71 -0.17
CA LEU A 56 -11.12 -0.68 -0.53
C LEU A 56 -9.77 -1.02 0.12
N ILE A 57 -8.72 -1.06 -0.67
CA ILE A 57 -7.34 -1.17 -0.18
C ILE A 57 -6.68 0.17 -0.41
N SER A 58 -6.16 0.75 0.65
CA SER A 58 -5.52 2.07 0.63
C SER A 58 -4.15 2.02 1.29
N SER A 59 -3.19 2.76 0.75
CA SER A 59 -1.87 3.00 1.35
C SER A 59 -1.82 4.31 2.15
N ALA A 60 -2.96 4.87 2.52
CA ALA A 60 -3.06 6.16 3.20
C ALA A 60 -2.46 6.18 4.63
N GLY A 61 -2.09 5.03 5.19
CA GLY A 61 -1.59 4.95 6.57
C GLY A 61 -2.67 5.23 7.62
N ALA A 62 -3.95 5.10 7.26
CA ALA A 62 -5.06 5.32 8.18
C ALA A 62 -5.20 4.17 9.18
N TYR A 63 -5.46 4.50 10.45
CA TYR A 63 -5.65 3.54 11.52
C TYR A 63 -6.57 4.08 12.61
N LEU A 64 -7.08 3.20 13.50
CA LEU A 64 -7.87 3.53 14.66
C LEU A 64 -6.97 3.65 15.90
N PRO A 65 -6.65 4.86 16.39
CA PRO A 65 -5.70 5.04 17.50
C PRO A 65 -6.16 4.40 18.81
N GLU A 66 -7.46 4.21 18.99
CA GLU A 66 -8.00 3.58 20.20
C GLU A 66 -7.71 2.07 20.29
N THR A 67 -7.54 1.39 19.15
CA THR A 67 -7.48 -0.07 19.10
C THR A 67 -6.33 -0.62 18.23
N GLN A 68 -5.66 0.22 17.48
CA GLN A 68 -4.61 -0.17 16.54
C GLN A 68 -3.33 0.63 16.76
N GLN A 69 -2.19 0.00 16.57
CA GLN A 69 -0.91 0.70 16.57
C GLN A 69 -0.75 1.50 15.27
N PRO A 70 -0.10 2.67 15.29
CA PRO A 70 0.26 3.38 14.08
C PRO A 70 1.13 2.51 13.16
N PHE A 71 1.17 2.86 11.87
CA PHE A 71 2.17 2.29 10.98
C PHE A 71 3.55 2.88 11.28
N ASP A 72 4.60 2.12 11.04
CA ASP A 72 5.98 2.63 11.06
C ASP A 72 6.25 3.42 9.77
N ALA A 73 5.84 4.70 9.79
CA ALA A 73 5.98 5.59 8.63
C ALA A 73 7.45 5.94 8.34
N SER A 74 8.34 5.77 9.31
CA SER A 74 9.78 6.05 9.17
C SER A 74 10.56 4.90 8.55
N ASN A 75 9.96 3.72 8.44
CA ASN A 75 10.62 2.55 7.87
C ASN A 75 10.82 2.72 6.35
N PRO A 76 12.07 2.80 5.87
CA PRO A 76 12.34 2.99 4.44
C PRO A 76 11.87 1.83 3.55
N LEU A 77 11.64 0.65 4.12
CA LEU A 77 11.07 -0.50 3.41
C LEU A 77 9.54 -0.54 3.50
N GLY A 78 8.93 0.40 4.22
CA GLY A 78 7.49 0.45 4.47
C GLY A 78 7.05 -0.47 5.61
N ASP A 79 5.81 -0.28 6.04
CA ASP A 79 5.14 -1.14 7.03
C ASP A 79 4.16 -2.07 6.30
N TYR A 80 4.41 -3.37 6.34
CA TYR A 80 3.60 -4.39 5.66
C TYR A 80 2.39 -4.84 6.45
N SER A 81 2.18 -4.29 7.64
CA SER A 81 1.03 -4.65 8.46
C SER A 81 -0.26 -4.09 7.87
N ILE A 82 -1.37 -4.77 8.15
CA ILE A 82 -2.69 -4.38 7.65
C ILE A 82 -3.53 -3.85 8.79
N ARG A 83 -4.24 -2.76 8.56
CA ARG A 83 -5.30 -2.24 9.44
C ARG A 83 -6.65 -2.43 8.75
N VAL A 84 -7.56 -3.07 9.44
CA VAL A 84 -8.94 -3.23 8.94
C VAL A 84 -9.79 -2.15 9.57
N LEU A 85 -10.44 -1.36 8.73
CA LEU A 85 -11.35 -0.29 9.15
C LEU A 85 -12.78 -0.67 8.75
N PRO A 86 -13.76 -0.47 9.65
CA PRO A 86 -15.16 -0.60 9.26
C PRO A 86 -15.54 0.39 8.17
N SER A 87 -16.38 -0.02 7.22
CA SER A 87 -16.80 0.85 6.09
C SER A 87 -17.66 2.03 6.52
N ASP A 88 -18.24 1.97 7.70
CA ASP A 88 -19.09 3.01 8.31
C ASP A 88 -18.38 3.84 9.38
N ILE A 89 -17.06 3.71 9.46
CA ILE A 89 -16.26 4.46 10.45
C ILE A 89 -16.32 5.96 10.17
N SER A 90 -16.49 6.76 11.24
CA SER A 90 -16.34 8.21 11.12
C SER A 90 -14.88 8.59 10.94
N PHE A 91 -14.57 9.43 9.95
CA PHE A 91 -13.23 9.95 9.71
C PHE A 91 -12.63 10.65 10.93
N SER A 92 -13.47 11.25 11.80
CA SER A 92 -13.01 11.89 13.03
C SER A 92 -12.36 10.93 14.05
N LYS A 93 -12.53 9.62 13.85
CA LYS A 93 -11.90 8.58 14.69
C LYS A 93 -10.61 8.04 14.11
N LEU A 94 -10.24 8.47 12.92
CA LEU A 94 -9.04 8.00 12.25
C LEU A 94 -7.85 8.90 12.60
N ALA A 95 -6.68 8.27 12.69
CA ALA A 95 -5.39 8.93 12.62
C ALA A 95 -4.62 8.43 11.39
N TYR A 96 -3.60 9.15 11.01
CA TYR A 96 -2.81 8.86 9.81
C TYR A 96 -1.33 8.82 10.19
N ALA A 97 -0.65 7.74 9.84
CA ALA A 97 0.78 7.56 10.03
C ALA A 97 1.44 7.47 8.64
N HIS A 98 1.85 8.63 8.12
CA HIS A 98 2.48 8.75 6.81
C HIS A 98 3.35 10.01 6.76
N GLU A 99 4.54 9.93 6.16
CA GLU A 99 5.51 11.04 6.12
C GLU A 99 5.60 11.72 4.75
N HIS A 100 4.91 11.20 3.72
CA HIS A 100 5.10 11.64 2.33
C HIS A 100 3.93 12.50 1.79
N TYR A 101 3.02 12.96 2.65
CA TYR A 101 1.96 13.91 2.27
C TYR A 101 1.66 14.91 3.40
N ASP A 102 0.93 15.97 3.06
CA ASP A 102 0.50 16.99 4.01
C ASP A 102 -0.61 16.45 4.91
N ASN A 103 -0.25 16.07 6.14
CA ASN A 103 -1.20 15.57 7.13
C ASN A 103 -2.26 16.62 7.51
N ALA A 104 -1.96 17.91 7.46
CA ALA A 104 -2.94 18.95 7.77
C ALA A 104 -4.04 19.01 6.70
N ALA A 105 -3.69 18.88 5.42
CA ALA A 105 -4.65 18.81 4.33
C ALA A 105 -5.56 17.57 4.44
N VAL A 106 -4.98 16.42 4.81
CA VAL A 106 -5.75 15.17 5.02
C VAL A 106 -6.71 15.27 6.21
N LEU A 107 -6.29 15.91 7.29
CA LEU A 107 -7.17 16.12 8.44
C LEU A 107 -8.30 17.10 8.12
N ALA A 108 -8.08 18.06 7.23
CA ALA A 108 -9.11 18.98 6.76
C ALA A 108 -10.12 18.31 5.82
N ASP A 109 -9.65 17.40 4.96
CA ASP A 109 -10.51 16.64 4.04
C ASP A 109 -9.99 15.20 3.88
N PRO A 110 -10.41 14.27 4.75
CA PRO A 110 -9.98 12.87 4.66
C PRO A 110 -10.39 12.15 3.37
N GLN A 111 -11.38 12.66 2.64
CA GLN A 111 -11.86 12.04 1.40
C GLN A 111 -10.84 12.11 0.25
N VAL A 112 -9.81 12.94 0.36
CA VAL A 112 -8.70 12.94 -0.61
C VAL A 112 -7.91 11.63 -0.60
N LEU A 113 -7.94 10.87 0.51
CA LEU A 113 -7.24 9.57 0.65
C LEU A 113 -8.19 8.38 0.79
N LEU A 114 -9.36 8.60 1.37
CA LEU A 114 -10.36 7.57 1.68
C LEU A 114 -11.72 8.02 1.13
N PRO A 115 -11.96 7.85 -0.18
CA PRO A 115 -13.18 8.28 -0.84
C PRO A 115 -14.43 7.49 -0.41
#